data_cc4c3509ee39150bef036aa0337ea950
#
_entry.id   cc4c3509ee39150bef036aa0337ea950
#
_cell.length_a   1.000
_cell.length_b   1.000
_cell.length_c   1.000
_cell.angle_alpha   90.00
_cell.angle_beta   90.00
_cell.angle_gamma   90.00
#
_symmetry.space_group_name_H-M   'P 1'
#
loop_
_entity.id
_entity.type
_entity.pdbx_description
1 polymer ?
#
loop_
_entity_poly.entity_id
_entity_poly.type
_entity_poly.pdbx_seq_one_letter_code
_entity_poly.pdbx_strand_id
1 'polypeptide(L)'
;MAKAKIPLTENVTYQLFDKDGNAKSIYKHNFIGRALMKLGLDMKGFLFGSNTMSMTISNLVTNAGFAFVSARLISDSTEDLADHIAVGTSSTAAAATDTTLGAEIVDSGLARATATLSRVTTTVTNDTAQFVKQFTVTGTKAVTESGVFNAASAGTMVARQVFSAINVSSGDTLQITWKLSVSS
;
A
#
# COMPACT_ATOMS: atom_id res chain seq x y z
N MET A 1 34.27 12.77 -3.29
CA MET A 1 33.17 12.96 -2.31
C MET A 1 31.96 12.19 -2.80
N ALA A 2 31.54 11.15 -2.08
CA ALA A 2 30.30 10.46 -2.39
C ALA A 2 29.13 11.43 -2.13
N LYS A 3 28.30 11.69 -3.14
CA LYS A 3 27.06 12.46 -2.96
C LYS A 3 26.14 11.62 -2.07
N ALA A 4 25.80 12.14 -0.89
CA ALA A 4 24.78 11.57 -0.06
C ALA A 4 23.49 11.51 -0.88
N LYS A 5 23.02 10.32 -1.21
CA LYS A 5 21.72 10.11 -1.83
C LYS A 5 20.73 10.11 -0.67
N ILE A 6 19.88 11.13 -0.57
CA ILE A 6 18.77 11.11 0.37
C ILE A 6 17.77 10.07 -0.16
N PRO A 7 17.66 8.89 0.45
CA PRO A 7 16.65 7.95 0.00
C PRO A 7 15.29 8.44 0.50
N LEU A 8 14.30 8.53 -0.38
CA LEU A 8 12.91 8.47 0.02
C LEU A 8 12.68 7.03 0.53
N THR A 9 12.60 6.87 1.84
CA THR A 9 12.22 5.57 2.44
C THR A 9 10.71 5.49 2.51
N GLU A 10 10.16 4.38 2.08
CA GLU A 10 8.74 4.26 1.81
C GLU A 10 8.22 2.94 2.35
N ASN A 11 7.05 3.00 2.99
CA ASN A 11 6.36 1.83 3.47
C ASN A 11 4.87 1.91 3.13
N VAL A 12 4.30 0.78 2.76
CA VAL A 12 2.84 0.64 2.68
C VAL A 12 2.38 -0.47 3.62
N THR A 13 1.36 -0.18 4.41
CA THR A 13 0.73 -1.12 5.33
C THR A 13 -0.68 -1.43 4.88
N TYR A 14 -1.00 -2.71 4.82
CA TYR A 14 -2.33 -3.24 4.48
C TYR A 14 -2.95 -3.88 5.71
N GLN A 15 -4.22 -3.60 5.98
CA GLN A 15 -5.01 -4.20 7.04
C GLN A 15 -6.37 -4.60 6.49
N LEU A 16 -6.84 -5.79 6.84
CA LEU A 16 -8.13 -6.32 6.42
C LEU A 16 -9.01 -6.56 7.64
N PHE A 17 -10.24 -6.10 7.58
CA PHE A 17 -11.24 -6.29 8.63
C PHE A 17 -12.47 -6.99 8.05
N ASP A 18 -13.14 -7.81 8.85
CA ASP A 18 -14.42 -8.41 8.49
C ASP A 18 -15.58 -7.42 8.64
N LYS A 19 -16.79 -7.86 8.31
CA LYS A 19 -18.03 -7.06 8.41
C LYS A 19 -18.35 -6.56 9.84
N ASP A 20 -17.79 -7.21 10.85
CA ASP A 20 -18.00 -6.89 12.27
C ASP A 20 -16.85 -6.02 12.82
N GLY A 21 -15.90 -5.60 11.96
CA GLY A 21 -14.76 -4.77 12.31
C GLY A 21 -13.59 -5.52 12.94
N ASN A 22 -13.61 -6.86 12.98
CA ASN A 22 -12.50 -7.65 13.51
C ASN A 22 -11.40 -7.80 12.47
N ALA A 23 -10.15 -7.67 12.89
CA ALA A 23 -9.02 -7.85 12.00
C ALA A 23 -8.95 -9.28 11.46
N LYS A 24 -8.85 -9.40 10.12
CA LYS A 24 -8.67 -10.68 9.41
C LYS A 24 -7.20 -10.93 9.10
N SER A 25 -6.80 -12.19 9.13
CA SER A 25 -5.47 -12.59 8.66
C SER A 25 -5.35 -12.39 7.14
N ILE A 26 -4.31 -11.68 6.72
CA ILE A 26 -3.98 -11.44 5.32
C ILE A 26 -3.32 -12.68 4.70
N TYR A 27 -2.59 -13.48 5.50
CA TYR A 27 -1.92 -14.70 5.04
C TYR A 27 -2.70 -15.95 5.42
N LYS A 28 -2.94 -16.83 4.44
CA LYS A 28 -3.32 -18.22 4.73
C LYS A 28 -2.05 -18.99 5.02
N HIS A 29 -2.00 -19.66 6.18
CA HIS A 29 -0.94 -20.61 6.47
C HIS A 29 -0.83 -21.65 5.34
N ASN A 30 0.41 -22.00 4.97
CA ASN A 30 0.64 -23.12 4.08
C ASN A 30 0.12 -24.44 4.70
N PHE A 31 0.04 -25.50 3.92
CA PHE A 31 -0.50 -26.80 4.36
C PHE A 31 0.19 -27.31 5.66
N ILE A 32 1.50 -27.13 5.77
CA ILE A 32 2.32 -27.59 6.91
C ILE A 32 1.98 -26.77 8.17
N GLY A 33 1.88 -25.44 8.07
CA GLY A 33 1.49 -24.58 9.18
C GLY A 33 0.10 -24.90 9.72
N ARG A 34 -0.86 -25.20 8.83
CA ARG A 34 -2.21 -25.63 9.21
C ARG A 34 -2.24 -26.99 9.88
N ALA A 35 -1.38 -27.92 9.47
CA ALA A 35 -1.26 -29.25 10.09
C ALA A 35 -0.66 -29.16 11.50
N LEU A 36 0.38 -28.35 11.70
CA LEU A 36 1.02 -28.13 13.00
C LEU A 36 0.09 -27.43 14.01
N MET A 37 -0.70 -26.43 13.57
CA MET A 37 -1.72 -25.80 14.42
C MET A 37 -2.77 -26.81 14.89
N LYS A 38 -3.20 -27.77 14.05
CA LYS A 38 -4.13 -28.83 14.44
C LYS A 38 -3.55 -29.79 15.49
N LEU A 39 -2.22 -29.87 15.58
CA LEU A 39 -1.50 -30.68 16.58
C LEU A 39 -1.18 -29.90 17.87
N GLY A 40 -1.67 -28.66 18.00
CA GLY A 40 -1.41 -27.80 19.16
C GLY A 40 0.01 -27.26 19.23
N LEU A 41 0.80 -27.40 18.17
CA LEU A 41 2.17 -26.90 18.07
C LEU A 41 2.14 -25.50 17.46
N ASP A 42 1.90 -24.49 18.28
CA ASP A 42 2.00 -23.08 17.88
C ASP A 42 3.47 -22.64 17.88
N MET A 43 4.14 -22.84 16.76
CA MET A 43 5.49 -22.33 16.54
C MET A 43 5.41 -20.88 16.05
N LYS A 44 4.91 -19.97 16.89
CA LYS A 44 4.87 -18.53 16.64
C LYS A 44 6.26 -18.03 16.25
N GLY A 45 6.41 -17.65 15.01
CA GLY A 45 7.53 -16.86 14.53
C GLY A 45 8.75 -17.58 13.97
N PHE A 46 8.82 -18.93 13.98
CA PHE A 46 10.07 -19.61 13.57
C PHE A 46 10.08 -20.16 12.13
N LEU A 47 8.97 -20.63 11.58
CA LEU A 47 8.94 -21.24 10.24
C LEU A 47 7.73 -20.83 9.37
N PHE A 48 6.72 -20.20 9.95
CA PHE A 48 5.49 -19.86 9.23
C PHE A 48 5.07 -18.47 9.62
N GLY A 49 4.97 -17.59 8.64
CA GLY A 49 4.61 -16.20 8.85
C GLY A 49 3.50 -16.07 9.90
N SER A 50 3.74 -15.24 10.90
CA SER A 50 2.78 -14.82 11.91
C SER A 50 1.41 -14.65 11.25
N ASN A 51 0.31 -14.93 11.96
CA ASN A 51 -1.03 -14.46 11.64
C ASN A 51 -0.97 -12.93 11.55
N THR A 52 -0.54 -12.42 10.39
CA THR A 52 -0.27 -11.00 10.22
C THR A 52 -1.58 -10.34 9.89
N MET A 53 -2.17 -9.68 10.88
CA MET A 53 -3.35 -8.82 10.70
C MET A 53 -3.00 -7.54 9.93
N SER A 54 -1.71 -7.28 9.74
CA SER A 54 -1.20 -6.21 8.89
C SER A 54 0.06 -6.66 8.17
N MET A 55 0.24 -6.21 6.94
CA MET A 55 1.43 -6.41 6.13
C MET A 55 2.04 -5.06 5.82
N THR A 56 3.32 -4.88 6.14
CA THR A 56 4.08 -3.67 5.78
C THR A 56 5.20 -4.06 4.83
N ILE A 57 5.31 -3.36 3.70
CA ILE A 57 6.28 -3.64 2.63
C ILE A 57 6.92 -2.32 2.22
N SER A 58 8.23 -2.35 1.91
CA SER A 58 8.89 -1.24 1.21
C SER A 58 8.30 -1.12 -0.20
N ASN A 59 8.01 0.09 -0.62
CA ASN A 59 7.41 0.39 -1.91
C ASN A 59 8.41 1.06 -2.86
N LEU A 60 7.99 1.37 -4.08
CA LEU A 60 8.81 2.00 -5.10
C LEU A 60 8.21 3.35 -5.50
N VAL A 61 8.97 4.45 -5.32
CA VAL A 61 8.67 5.74 -5.97
C VAL A 61 8.97 5.62 -7.46
N THR A 62 8.03 6.07 -8.27
CA THR A 62 8.22 6.12 -9.73
C THR A 62 9.11 7.31 -10.13
N ASN A 63 9.62 7.29 -11.36
CA ASN A 63 10.31 8.45 -11.92
C ASN A 63 9.39 9.68 -11.97
N ALA A 64 8.12 9.48 -12.31
CA ALA A 64 7.09 10.53 -12.27
C ALA A 64 6.85 11.03 -10.85
N GLY A 65 6.91 10.15 -9.83
CA GLY A 65 6.81 10.51 -8.43
C GLY A 65 7.97 11.39 -7.96
N PHE A 66 9.21 11.14 -8.39
CA PHE A 66 10.33 12.03 -8.10
C PHE A 66 10.16 13.42 -8.74
N ALA A 67 9.69 13.48 -9.99
CA ALA A 67 9.38 14.74 -10.66
C ALA A 67 8.25 15.48 -9.93
N PHE A 68 7.19 14.77 -9.52
CA PHE A 68 6.09 15.29 -8.71
C PHE A 68 6.58 15.94 -7.40
N VAL A 69 7.42 15.26 -6.63
CA VAL A 69 7.99 15.82 -5.38
C VAL A 69 8.80 17.05 -5.67
N SER A 70 9.59 17.08 -6.74
CA SER A 70 10.38 18.24 -7.17
C SER A 70 9.49 19.45 -7.49
N ALA A 71 8.41 19.24 -8.26
CA ALA A 71 7.44 20.27 -8.61
C ALA A 71 6.77 20.85 -7.35
N ARG A 72 6.38 19.97 -6.40
CA ARG A 72 5.74 20.40 -5.15
C ARG A 72 6.67 21.21 -4.24
N LEU A 73 7.99 20.98 -4.26
CA LEU A 73 8.96 21.76 -3.50
C LEU A 73 9.05 23.21 -3.93
N ILE A 74 8.82 23.49 -5.21
CA ILE A 74 8.87 24.86 -5.78
C ILE A 74 7.47 25.44 -5.98
N SER A 75 6.42 24.78 -5.45
CA SER A 75 5.02 25.21 -5.62
C SER A 75 4.60 25.32 -7.09
N ASP A 76 5.10 24.42 -7.96
CA ASP A 76 4.64 24.33 -9.34
C ASP A 76 3.15 23.94 -9.35
N SER A 77 2.31 24.83 -9.88
CA SER A 77 0.86 24.67 -9.87
C SER A 77 0.33 23.70 -10.93
N THR A 78 1.22 23.11 -11.74
CA THR A 78 0.82 22.13 -12.77
C THR A 78 0.47 20.76 -12.18
N GLU A 79 0.88 20.48 -10.93
CA GLU A 79 0.62 19.22 -10.24
C GLU A 79 -0.35 19.43 -9.07
N ASP A 80 -1.46 18.70 -9.06
CA ASP A 80 -2.36 18.63 -7.93
C ASP A 80 -1.74 17.83 -6.75
N LEU A 81 -2.36 17.84 -5.58
CA LEU A 81 -1.89 17.03 -4.43
C LEU A 81 -1.97 15.53 -4.76
N ALA A 82 -0.98 14.78 -4.32
CA ALA A 82 -1.12 13.33 -4.25
C ALA A 82 -2.08 13.01 -3.11
N ASP A 83 -3.31 12.65 -3.42
CA ASP A 83 -4.37 12.44 -2.44
C ASP A 83 -5.26 11.22 -2.75
N HIS A 84 -4.92 10.44 -3.77
CA HIS A 84 -5.69 9.27 -4.17
C HIS A 84 -4.91 7.98 -4.00
N ILE A 85 -5.58 6.93 -3.50
CA ILE A 85 -5.08 5.56 -3.48
C ILE A 85 -5.90 4.72 -4.44
N ALA A 86 -5.20 3.94 -5.29
CA ALA A 86 -5.77 2.92 -6.14
C ALA A 86 -5.24 1.54 -5.75
N VAL A 87 -6.01 0.50 -6.05
CA VAL A 87 -5.64 -0.91 -5.90
C VAL A 87 -5.85 -1.67 -7.20
N GLY A 88 -5.17 -2.79 -7.35
CA GLY A 88 -5.24 -3.59 -8.58
C GLY A 88 -4.95 -5.07 -8.35
N THR A 89 -5.00 -5.83 -9.45
CA THR A 89 -4.84 -7.30 -9.46
C THR A 89 -3.60 -7.76 -10.22
N SER A 90 -2.74 -6.85 -10.69
CA SER A 90 -1.50 -7.24 -11.37
C SER A 90 -0.46 -7.75 -10.38
N SER A 91 0.22 -8.83 -10.76
CA SER A 91 1.38 -9.38 -10.04
C SER A 91 2.72 -9.03 -10.70
N THR A 92 2.71 -8.23 -11.77
CA THR A 92 3.93 -7.76 -12.43
C THR A 92 4.70 -6.85 -11.50
N ALA A 93 5.96 -7.17 -11.23
CA ALA A 93 6.82 -6.40 -10.33
C ALA A 93 6.80 -4.90 -10.66
N ALA A 94 6.79 -4.07 -9.61
CA ALA A 94 6.82 -2.61 -9.78
C ALA A 94 8.16 -2.17 -10.40
N ALA A 95 8.10 -1.25 -11.35
CA ALA A 95 9.25 -0.63 -11.99
C ALA A 95 9.19 0.91 -11.85
N ALA A 96 10.35 1.55 -11.75
CA ALA A 96 10.43 3.01 -11.62
C ALA A 96 9.81 3.75 -12.83
N THR A 97 9.71 3.09 -13.97
CA THR A 97 9.10 3.62 -15.19
C THR A 97 7.59 3.47 -15.26
N ASP A 98 6.96 2.82 -14.27
CA ASP A 98 5.52 2.65 -14.25
C ASP A 98 4.81 4.00 -14.13
N THR A 99 3.75 4.18 -14.90
CA THR A 99 2.90 5.38 -14.90
C THR A 99 1.47 5.07 -14.46
N THR A 100 1.10 3.79 -14.41
CA THR A 100 -0.23 3.29 -14.02
C THR A 100 -0.10 1.98 -13.24
N LEU A 101 -1.15 1.56 -12.54
CA LEU A 101 -1.25 0.17 -12.08
C LEU A 101 -1.33 -0.78 -13.27
N GLY A 102 -0.85 -1.99 -13.10
CA GLY A 102 -0.89 -3.00 -14.16
C GLY A 102 -2.31 -3.49 -14.46
N ALA A 103 -3.19 -3.53 -13.46
CA ALA A 103 -4.60 -3.92 -13.59
C ALA A 103 -5.43 -3.26 -12.47
N GLU A 104 -5.74 -1.97 -12.61
CA GLU A 104 -6.50 -1.20 -11.62
C GLU A 104 -7.93 -1.75 -11.47
N ILE A 105 -8.40 -1.86 -10.21
CA ILE A 105 -9.77 -2.25 -9.89
C ILE A 105 -10.65 -1.00 -9.88
N VAL A 106 -11.76 -1.04 -10.63
CA VAL A 106 -12.73 0.06 -10.75
C VAL A 106 -14.12 -0.31 -10.22
N ASP A 107 -14.27 -1.48 -9.62
CA ASP A 107 -15.52 -2.04 -9.13
C ASP A 107 -15.39 -2.57 -7.68
N SER A 108 -16.41 -3.27 -7.19
CA SER A 108 -16.39 -3.99 -5.91
C SER A 108 -16.07 -3.13 -4.69
N GLY A 109 -16.32 -1.80 -4.74
CA GLY A 109 -16.00 -0.87 -3.67
C GLY A 109 -14.50 -0.54 -3.55
N LEU A 110 -13.70 -0.95 -4.54
CA LEU A 110 -12.24 -0.84 -4.55
C LEU A 110 -11.71 0.16 -5.60
N ALA A 111 -12.60 0.93 -6.24
CA ALA A 111 -12.20 1.96 -7.18
C ALA A 111 -11.30 3.00 -6.50
N ARG A 112 -10.38 3.59 -7.28
CA ARG A 112 -9.51 4.68 -6.83
C ARG A 112 -10.30 5.73 -6.07
N ALA A 113 -9.79 6.16 -4.92
CA ALA A 113 -10.51 7.09 -4.05
C ALA A 113 -9.55 7.96 -3.23
N THR A 114 -10.08 9.13 -2.83
CA THR A 114 -9.36 10.10 -2.01
C THR A 114 -8.97 9.49 -0.67
N ALA A 115 -7.73 9.71 -0.26
CA ALA A 115 -7.15 9.32 1.01
C ALA A 115 -7.20 10.46 2.02
N THR A 116 -7.22 10.11 3.30
CA THR A 116 -6.95 11.06 4.38
C THR A 116 -5.44 11.31 4.44
N LEU A 117 -5.05 12.57 4.41
CA LEU A 117 -3.66 13.01 4.42
C LEU A 117 -3.24 13.50 5.79
N SER A 118 -2.03 13.16 6.20
CA SER A 118 -1.41 13.68 7.42
C SER A 118 0.11 13.71 7.30
N ARG A 119 0.77 14.49 8.16
CA ARG A 119 2.22 14.37 8.37
C ARG A 119 2.47 13.63 9.68
N VAL A 120 3.38 12.67 9.64
CA VAL A 120 3.78 11.91 10.82
C VAL A 120 5.30 11.92 10.98
N THR A 121 5.77 11.56 12.15
CA THR A 121 7.19 11.44 12.48
C THR A 121 7.64 9.99 12.28
N THR A 122 8.69 9.78 11.50
CA THR A 122 9.41 8.49 11.40
C THR A 122 10.78 8.60 12.06
N THR A 123 11.61 9.50 11.60
CA THR A 123 12.97 9.76 12.15
C THR A 123 13.08 11.20 12.66
N VAL A 124 12.65 12.16 11.86
CA VAL A 124 12.63 13.59 12.19
C VAL A 124 11.19 14.06 12.29
N THR A 125 10.90 15.01 13.15
CA THR A 125 9.54 15.53 13.37
C THR A 125 8.89 15.95 12.05
N ASN A 126 7.74 15.33 11.72
CA ASN A 126 6.94 15.61 10.52
C ASN A 126 7.66 15.34 9.17
N ASP A 127 8.59 14.40 9.14
CA ASP A 127 9.37 14.01 7.97
C ASP A 127 8.64 13.11 6.98
N THR A 128 7.44 12.64 7.33
CA THR A 128 6.73 11.59 6.58
C THR A 128 5.33 12.04 6.18
N ALA A 129 5.05 12.05 4.89
CA ALA A 129 3.69 12.16 4.35
C ALA A 129 2.96 10.81 4.49
N GLN A 130 1.78 10.83 5.10
CA GLN A 130 0.94 9.66 5.29
C GLN A 130 -0.38 9.81 4.55
N PHE A 131 -0.77 8.75 3.86
CA PHE A 131 -2.01 8.62 3.10
C PHE A 131 -2.78 7.41 3.63
N VAL A 132 -3.99 7.59 4.10
CA VAL A 132 -4.83 6.51 4.63
C VAL A 132 -6.12 6.41 3.85
N LYS A 133 -6.45 5.22 3.35
CA LYS A 133 -7.73 4.93 2.72
C LYS A 133 -8.31 3.64 3.25
N GLN A 134 -9.59 3.69 3.65
CA GLN A 134 -10.41 2.52 3.90
C GLN A 134 -11.36 2.31 2.72
N PHE A 135 -11.36 1.10 2.17
CA PHE A 135 -12.24 0.64 1.12
C PHE A 135 -13.29 -0.30 1.72
N THR A 136 -14.56 0.02 1.56
CA THR A 136 -15.66 -0.91 1.89
C THR A 136 -15.88 -1.84 0.71
N VAL A 137 -15.57 -3.11 0.89
CA VAL A 137 -15.58 -4.10 -0.18
C VAL A 137 -17.00 -4.61 -0.41
N THR A 138 -17.45 -4.58 -1.68
CA THR A 138 -18.80 -5.04 -2.08
C THR A 138 -18.80 -6.26 -2.99
N GLY A 139 -17.59 -6.83 -3.26
CA GLY A 139 -17.42 -8.01 -4.09
C GLY A 139 -16.23 -8.85 -3.64
N THR A 140 -15.83 -9.84 -4.45
CA THR A 140 -14.66 -10.70 -4.15
C THR A 140 -13.54 -10.37 -5.12
N LYS A 141 -12.36 -10.04 -4.60
CA LYS A 141 -11.15 -9.73 -5.38
C LYS A 141 -9.91 -10.30 -4.68
N ALA A 142 -8.88 -10.55 -5.48
CA ALA A 142 -7.51 -10.81 -4.99
C ALA A 142 -6.68 -9.57 -5.29
N VAL A 143 -6.52 -8.69 -4.30
CA VAL A 143 -5.75 -7.44 -4.43
C VAL A 143 -4.27 -7.77 -4.33
N THR A 144 -3.48 -7.38 -5.34
CA THR A 144 -2.04 -7.69 -5.43
C THR A 144 -1.16 -6.47 -5.68
N GLU A 145 -1.75 -5.30 -5.94
CA GLU A 145 -1.00 -4.07 -6.12
C GLU A 145 -1.75 -2.87 -5.55
N SER A 146 -1.02 -1.82 -5.22
CA SER A 146 -1.59 -0.50 -4.93
C SER A 146 -0.66 0.61 -5.38
N GLY A 147 -1.20 1.82 -5.52
CA GLY A 147 -0.45 3.03 -5.87
C GLY A 147 -1.06 4.29 -5.33
N VAL A 148 -0.23 5.33 -5.24
CA VAL A 148 -0.61 6.70 -4.86
C VAL A 148 -0.62 7.58 -6.10
N PHE A 149 -1.68 8.37 -6.27
CA PHE A 149 -1.93 9.23 -7.43
C PHE A 149 -2.32 10.64 -7.00
N ASN A 150 -2.15 11.60 -7.89
CA ASN A 150 -2.58 12.98 -7.71
C ASN A 150 -3.95 13.30 -8.34
N ALA A 151 -4.69 12.30 -8.82
CA ALA A 151 -6.00 12.51 -9.43
C ALA A 151 -6.89 11.27 -9.29
N ALA A 152 -8.21 11.48 -9.34
CA ALA A 152 -9.22 10.41 -9.30
C ALA A 152 -9.22 9.50 -10.54
N SER A 153 -8.74 10.01 -11.67
CA SER A 153 -8.55 9.27 -12.92
C SER A 153 -7.35 9.83 -13.68
N ALA A 154 -6.66 9.01 -14.46
CA ALA A 154 -5.39 9.39 -15.06
C ALA A 154 -4.40 9.93 -13.99
N GLY A 155 -3.78 11.10 -14.22
CA GLY A 155 -2.89 11.75 -13.26
C GLY A 155 -1.52 11.10 -13.13
N THR A 156 -0.70 11.67 -12.26
CA THR A 156 0.66 11.21 -11.98
C THR A 156 0.64 10.11 -10.90
N MET A 157 1.18 8.92 -11.21
CA MET A 157 1.42 7.87 -10.23
C MET A 157 2.73 8.16 -9.49
N VAL A 158 2.62 8.50 -8.20
CA VAL A 158 3.75 8.87 -7.36
C VAL A 158 4.53 7.63 -6.91
N ALA A 159 3.82 6.59 -6.50
CA ALA A 159 4.43 5.37 -5.99
C ALA A 159 3.56 4.14 -6.32
N ARG A 160 4.19 2.96 -6.45
CA ARG A 160 3.54 1.68 -6.71
C ARG A 160 4.19 0.58 -5.87
N GLN A 161 3.36 -0.36 -5.41
CA GLN A 161 3.82 -1.58 -4.76
C GLN A 161 3.00 -2.78 -5.21
N VAL A 162 3.70 -3.90 -5.42
CA VAL A 162 3.13 -5.22 -5.71
C VAL A 162 3.40 -6.14 -4.52
N PHE A 163 2.42 -6.94 -4.14
CA PHE A 163 2.45 -7.77 -2.94
C PHE A 163 1.70 -9.09 -3.12
N SER A 164 1.86 -10.00 -2.18
CA SER A 164 1.09 -11.25 -2.15
C SER A 164 -0.40 -10.97 -2.02
N ALA A 165 -1.23 -11.73 -2.73
CA ALA A 165 -2.66 -11.49 -2.82
C ALA A 165 -3.35 -11.36 -1.45
N ILE A 166 -4.01 -10.25 -1.23
CA ILE A 166 -4.97 -10.02 -0.15
C ILE A 166 -6.36 -10.36 -0.70
N ASN A 167 -6.92 -11.49 -0.27
CA ASN A 167 -8.24 -11.92 -0.72
C ASN A 167 -9.30 -11.23 0.11
N VAL A 168 -10.10 -10.38 -0.54
CA VAL A 168 -11.21 -9.64 0.06
C VAL A 168 -12.54 -10.17 -0.41
N SER A 169 -13.58 -10.03 0.41
CA SER A 169 -14.95 -10.46 0.13
C SER A 169 -15.94 -9.34 0.46
N SER A 170 -17.15 -9.42 -0.06
CA SER A 170 -18.21 -8.46 0.27
C SER A 170 -18.41 -8.36 1.78
N GLY A 171 -18.50 -7.14 2.29
CA GLY A 171 -18.60 -6.80 3.71
C GLY A 171 -17.24 -6.57 4.40
N ASP A 172 -16.12 -6.95 3.79
CA ASP A 172 -14.80 -6.64 4.34
C ASP A 172 -14.47 -5.14 4.21
N THR A 173 -13.56 -4.67 5.05
CA THR A 173 -12.93 -3.35 4.93
C THR A 173 -11.42 -3.54 4.72
N LEU A 174 -10.90 -3.04 3.60
CA LEU A 174 -9.46 -3.01 3.33
C LEU A 174 -8.92 -1.62 3.65
N GLN A 175 -8.07 -1.51 4.66
CA GLN A 175 -7.34 -0.27 4.97
C GLN A 175 -5.93 -0.34 4.38
N ILE A 176 -5.56 0.72 3.69
CA ILE A 176 -4.22 0.93 3.13
C ILE A 176 -3.65 2.21 3.72
N THR A 177 -2.46 2.11 4.27
CA THR A 177 -1.69 3.25 4.80
C THR A 177 -0.36 3.32 4.06
N TRP A 178 -0.20 4.33 3.22
CA TRP A 178 1.06 4.68 2.57
C TRP A 178 1.83 5.70 3.38
N LYS A 179 3.14 5.53 3.47
CA LYS A 179 4.06 6.47 4.09
C LYS A 179 5.22 6.76 3.14
N LEU A 180 5.43 8.02 2.83
CA LEU A 180 6.54 8.53 2.04
C LEU A 180 7.40 9.41 2.95
N SER A 181 8.56 8.92 3.38
CA SER A 181 9.48 9.64 4.25
C SER A 181 10.58 10.32 3.46
N VAL A 182 10.92 11.55 3.82
CA VAL A 182 12.01 12.35 3.24
C VAL A 182 13.26 12.36 4.14
N SER A 183 13.39 11.39 5.03
CA SER A 183 14.53 11.23 5.94
C SER A 183 15.39 10.01 5.56
N SER A 184 16.65 10.07 5.90
CA SER A 184 17.64 8.97 5.74
C SER A 184 17.76 8.14 7.01
#